data_3b314e35c452561aded3f436c9d82300
#
_entry.id   3b314e35c452561aded3f436c9d82300
#
_cell.length_a   1.000
_cell.length_b   1.000
_cell.length_c   1.000
_cell.angle_alpha   90.00
_cell.angle_beta   90.00
_cell.angle_gamma   90.00
#
_symmetry.space_group_name_H-M   'P 1'
#
loop_
_entity.id
_entity.type
_entity.pdbx_description
1 polymer ?
#
loop_
_entity_poly.entity_id
_entity_poly.type
_entity_poly.pdbx_seq_one_letter_code
_entity_poly.pdbx_strand_id
1 'polypeptide(L)'
;MTLNTDLIRTRCLEIEESVSRLERLQALSRDAFLADQDTLDLACYRLLVAIEAALALCYHVSAKRLHRVPEEYAQCFANLRDASIIPADLTERL
;
A
#
# COMPACT_ATOMS: atom_id res chain seq x y z
N MET A 1 -12.53 -20.17 2.64
CA MET A 1 -12.81 -18.99 3.46
C MET A 1 -13.09 -17.79 2.60
N THR A 2 -14.04 -16.97 3.00
CA THR A 2 -14.46 -15.78 2.25
C THR A 2 -13.58 -14.58 2.56
N LEU A 3 -13.36 -13.76 1.54
CA LEU A 3 -12.69 -12.47 1.74
C LEU A 3 -13.59 -11.54 2.56
N ASN A 4 -12.97 -10.75 3.42
CA ASN A 4 -13.68 -9.72 4.18
C ASN A 4 -13.77 -8.45 3.31
N THR A 5 -14.93 -8.24 2.69
CA THR A 5 -15.13 -7.12 1.76
C THR A 5 -15.06 -5.76 2.45
N ASP A 6 -15.48 -5.67 3.70
CA ASP A 6 -15.38 -4.40 4.46
C ASP A 6 -13.93 -4.03 4.74
N LEU A 7 -13.11 -5.01 5.11
CA LEU A 7 -11.68 -4.78 5.30
C LEU A 7 -11.03 -4.29 4.01
N ILE A 8 -11.32 -4.97 2.89
CA ILE A 8 -10.77 -4.62 1.58
C ILE A 8 -11.16 -3.19 1.21
N ARG A 9 -12.44 -2.86 1.35
CA ARG A 9 -12.92 -1.51 1.04
C ARG A 9 -12.25 -0.44 1.89
N THR A 10 -12.16 -0.68 3.20
CA THR A 10 -11.55 0.27 4.14
C THR A 10 -10.08 0.51 3.80
N ARG A 11 -9.32 -0.57 3.54
CA ARG A 11 -7.90 -0.45 3.19
C ARG A 11 -7.68 0.24 1.85
N CYS A 12 -8.53 -0.05 0.86
CA CYS A 12 -8.47 0.64 -0.44
C CYS A 12 -8.73 2.15 -0.29
N LEU A 13 -9.71 2.53 0.54
CA LEU A 13 -10.00 3.95 0.79
C LEU A 13 -8.84 4.65 1.50
N GLU A 14 -8.19 3.98 2.45
CA GLU A 14 -6.99 4.53 3.11
C GLU A 14 -5.86 4.79 2.11
N ILE A 15 -5.64 3.86 1.17
CA ILE A 15 -4.63 4.02 0.12
C ILE A 15 -4.99 5.19 -0.78
N GLU A 16 -6.21 5.25 -1.27
CA GLU A 16 -6.68 6.33 -2.17
C GLU A 16 -6.57 7.69 -1.50
N GLU A 17 -6.99 7.82 -0.25
CA GLU A 17 -6.90 9.05 0.52
C GLU A 17 -5.44 9.48 0.69
N SER A 18 -4.56 8.54 1.05
CA SER A 18 -3.14 8.84 1.26
C SER A 18 -2.44 9.22 -0.04
N VAL A 19 -2.73 8.53 -1.14
CA VAL A 19 -2.18 8.87 -2.46
C VAL A 19 -2.65 10.26 -2.90
N SER A 20 -3.93 10.58 -2.71
CA SER A 20 -4.48 11.89 -3.04
C SER A 20 -3.75 13.02 -2.30
N ARG A 21 -3.48 12.82 -1.02
CA ARG A 21 -2.75 13.82 -0.22
C ARG A 21 -1.28 13.93 -0.62
N LEU A 22 -0.65 12.81 -0.96
CA LEU A 22 0.73 12.82 -1.47
C LEU A 22 0.82 13.53 -2.82
N GLU A 23 -0.15 13.34 -3.69
CA GLU A 23 -0.20 14.05 -4.99
C GLU A 23 -0.28 15.55 -4.81
N ARG A 24 -1.01 16.06 -3.81
CA ARG A 24 -1.04 17.48 -3.49
C ARG A 24 0.34 18.00 -3.09
N LEU A 25 1.10 17.22 -2.33
CA LEU A 25 2.46 17.59 -1.94
C LEU A 25 3.41 17.57 -3.12
N GLN A 26 3.19 16.70 -4.09
CA GLN A 26 3.98 16.63 -5.31
C GLN A 26 3.94 17.92 -6.13
N ALA A 27 2.88 18.73 -5.99
CA ALA A 27 2.75 20.00 -6.66
C ALA A 27 3.71 21.07 -6.13
N LEU A 28 4.29 20.87 -4.94
CA LEU A 28 5.26 21.80 -4.36
C LEU A 28 6.61 21.65 -5.07
N SER A 29 7.37 22.76 -5.11
CA SER A 29 8.77 22.68 -5.53
C SER A 29 9.56 21.84 -4.52
N ARG A 30 10.70 21.29 -4.96
CA ARG A 30 11.58 20.54 -4.07
C ARG A 30 11.99 21.37 -2.85
N ASP A 31 12.39 22.63 -3.08
CA ASP A 31 12.85 23.50 -2.00
C ASP A 31 11.73 23.81 -1.01
N ALA A 32 10.52 24.09 -1.50
CA ALA A 32 9.36 24.34 -0.63
C ALA A 32 9.00 23.09 0.17
N PHE A 33 9.07 21.92 -0.44
CA PHE A 33 8.78 20.66 0.23
C PHE A 33 9.80 20.39 1.35
N LEU A 34 11.07 20.58 1.07
CA LEU A 34 12.14 20.30 2.05
C LEU A 34 12.24 21.35 3.16
N ALA A 35 11.73 22.55 2.94
CA ALA A 35 11.84 23.65 3.91
C ALA A 35 10.81 23.57 5.04
N ASP A 36 9.74 22.79 4.89
CA ASP A 36 8.65 22.73 5.86
C ASP A 36 8.60 21.37 6.54
N GLN A 37 8.92 21.33 7.82
CA GLN A 37 8.93 20.09 8.60
C GLN A 37 7.53 19.46 8.67
N ASP A 38 6.46 20.25 8.76
CA ASP A 38 5.10 19.73 8.80
C ASP A 38 4.75 19.00 7.50
N THR A 39 5.20 19.54 6.37
CA THR A 39 5.03 18.90 5.05
C THR A 39 5.77 17.57 4.98
N LEU A 40 7.00 17.52 5.48
CA LEU A 40 7.79 16.29 5.52
C LEU A 40 7.11 15.23 6.41
N ASP A 41 6.64 15.64 7.57
CA ASP A 41 5.96 14.75 8.51
C ASP A 41 4.66 14.21 7.90
N LEU A 42 3.91 15.05 7.21
CA LEU A 42 2.68 14.63 6.54
C LEU A 42 2.97 13.61 5.43
N ALA A 43 4.01 13.84 4.63
CA ALA A 43 4.42 12.91 3.58
C ALA A 43 4.78 11.54 4.16
N CYS A 44 5.58 11.53 5.22
CA CYS A 44 5.97 10.28 5.89
C CYS A 44 4.77 9.55 6.46
N TYR A 45 3.85 10.26 7.12
CA TYR A 45 2.64 9.67 7.67
C TYR A 45 1.77 9.03 6.58
N ARG A 46 1.56 9.74 5.47
CA ARG A 46 0.72 9.24 4.39
C ARG A 46 1.35 8.06 3.66
N LEU A 47 2.66 8.05 3.49
CA LEU A 47 3.37 6.89 2.96
C LEU A 47 3.22 5.68 3.89
N LEU A 48 3.39 5.88 5.18
CA LEU A 48 3.25 4.81 6.16
C LEU A 48 1.84 4.21 6.13
N VAL A 49 0.80 5.05 6.15
CA VAL A 49 -0.59 4.60 6.09
C VAL A 49 -0.86 3.80 4.82
N ALA A 50 -0.40 4.29 3.65
CA ALA A 50 -0.60 3.60 2.38
C ALA A 50 0.11 2.24 2.36
N ILE A 51 1.34 2.19 2.83
CA ILE A 51 2.12 0.95 2.86
C ILE A 51 1.47 -0.07 3.80
N GLU A 52 1.09 0.34 5.00
CA GLU A 52 0.44 -0.54 5.97
C GLU A 52 -0.90 -1.07 5.44
N ALA A 53 -1.69 -0.23 4.77
CA ALA A 53 -2.94 -0.64 4.18
C ALA A 53 -2.72 -1.64 3.04
N ALA A 54 -1.72 -1.41 2.18
CA ALA A 54 -1.37 -2.32 1.11
C ALA A 54 -0.91 -3.68 1.64
N LEU A 55 -0.08 -3.68 2.69
CA LEU A 55 0.38 -4.91 3.33
C LEU A 55 -0.78 -5.66 3.98
N ALA A 56 -1.70 -4.97 4.65
CA ALA A 56 -2.88 -5.59 5.24
C ALA A 56 -3.73 -6.29 4.17
N LEU A 57 -3.92 -5.65 3.01
CA LEU A 57 -4.62 -6.26 1.87
C LEU A 57 -3.89 -7.50 1.37
N CYS A 58 -2.58 -7.42 1.17
CA CYS A 58 -1.77 -8.54 0.70
C CYS A 58 -1.88 -9.74 1.63
N TYR A 59 -1.70 -9.52 2.93
CA TYR A 59 -1.81 -10.59 3.92
C TYR A 59 -3.20 -11.21 3.96
N HIS A 60 -4.23 -10.36 3.91
CA HIS A 60 -5.61 -10.84 3.92
C HIS A 60 -5.92 -11.73 2.72
N VAL A 61 -5.58 -11.27 1.51
CA VAL A 61 -5.83 -12.02 0.27
C VAL A 61 -4.98 -13.29 0.24
N SER A 62 -3.71 -13.20 0.62
CA SER A 62 -2.81 -14.34 0.64
C SER A 62 -3.31 -15.43 1.60
N ALA A 63 -3.73 -15.05 2.80
CA ALA A 63 -4.24 -16.00 3.79
C ALA A 63 -5.62 -16.56 3.43
N LYS A 64 -6.55 -15.71 3.02
CA LYS A 64 -7.95 -16.10 2.82
C LYS A 64 -8.21 -16.74 1.46
N ARG A 65 -7.58 -16.23 0.41
CA ARG A 65 -7.81 -16.70 -0.96
C ARG A 65 -6.83 -17.77 -1.39
N LEU A 66 -5.56 -17.62 -1.03
CA LEU A 66 -4.48 -18.50 -1.47
C LEU A 66 -4.08 -19.51 -0.41
N HIS A 67 -4.61 -19.39 0.81
CA HIS A 67 -4.30 -20.26 1.96
C HIS A 67 -2.78 -20.28 2.26
N ARG A 68 -2.13 -19.11 2.06
CA ARG A 68 -0.71 -18.93 2.34
C ARG A 68 -0.53 -17.83 3.36
N VAL A 69 0.28 -18.09 4.39
CA VAL A 69 0.63 -17.09 5.39
C VAL A 69 2.04 -16.65 5.09
N PRO A 70 2.25 -15.43 4.53
CA PRO A 70 3.59 -14.98 4.20
C PRO A 70 4.41 -14.71 5.46
N GLU A 71 5.70 -15.08 5.41
CA GLU A 71 6.63 -14.80 6.49
C GLU A 71 7.31 -13.45 6.32
N GLU A 72 7.39 -12.97 5.07
CA GLU A 72 8.03 -11.70 4.73
C GLU A 72 7.14 -10.91 3.78
N TYR A 73 7.32 -9.59 3.76
CA TYR A 73 6.54 -8.70 2.88
C TYR A 73 6.74 -9.04 1.40
N ALA A 74 7.99 -9.30 1.00
CA ALA A 74 8.28 -9.68 -0.38
C ALA A 74 7.54 -10.97 -0.78
N GLN A 75 7.43 -11.93 0.13
CA GLN A 75 6.69 -13.16 -0.11
C GLN A 75 5.19 -12.90 -0.31
N CYS A 76 4.64 -11.92 0.41
CA CYS A 76 3.24 -11.51 0.25
C CYS A 76 2.95 -11.09 -1.20
N PHE A 77 3.77 -10.20 -1.75
CA PHE A 77 3.61 -9.73 -3.12
C PHE A 77 3.88 -10.83 -4.14
N ALA A 78 4.88 -11.68 -3.89
CA ALA A 78 5.20 -12.82 -4.75
C ALA A 78 4.02 -13.81 -4.82
N ASN A 79 3.34 -14.06 -3.72
CA ASN A 79 2.16 -14.92 -3.69
C ASN A 79 1.04 -14.38 -4.59
N LEU A 80 0.81 -13.07 -4.57
CA LEU A 80 -0.19 -12.44 -5.41
C LEU A 80 0.20 -12.47 -6.89
N ARG A 81 1.49 -12.28 -7.19
CA ARG A 81 2.02 -12.39 -8.54
C ARG A 81 1.82 -13.80 -9.10
N ASP A 82 2.18 -14.82 -8.33
CA ASP A 82 2.10 -16.22 -8.74
C ASP A 82 0.64 -16.63 -8.99
N ALA A 83 -0.30 -16.03 -8.27
CA ALA A 83 -1.73 -16.25 -8.46
C ALA A 83 -2.34 -15.35 -9.56
N SER A 84 -1.53 -14.54 -10.23
CA SER A 84 -1.94 -13.60 -11.28
C SER A 84 -2.92 -12.52 -10.79
N ILE A 85 -2.88 -12.19 -9.52
CA ILE A 85 -3.70 -11.12 -8.93
C ILE A 85 -3.06 -9.75 -9.21
N ILE A 86 -1.73 -9.68 -9.15
CA ILE A 86 -0.98 -8.49 -9.53
C ILE A 86 0.05 -8.83 -10.61
N PRO A 87 0.40 -7.88 -11.50
CA PRO A 87 1.37 -8.14 -12.56
C PRO A 87 2.81 -8.22 -12.01
N ALA A 88 3.66 -8.96 -12.74
CA ALA A 88 5.05 -9.18 -12.34
C ALA A 88 5.86 -7.89 -12.26
N ASP A 89 5.65 -6.96 -13.19
CA ASP A 89 6.35 -5.67 -13.19
C ASP A 89 6.03 -4.83 -11.96
N LEU A 90 4.79 -4.88 -11.47
CA LEU A 90 4.41 -4.21 -10.22
C LEU A 90 5.13 -4.86 -9.03
N THR A 91 5.19 -6.19 -9.00
CA THR A 91 5.86 -6.94 -7.93
C THR A 91 7.33 -6.57 -7.84
N GLU A 92 8.01 -6.38 -8.97
CA GLU A 92 9.43 -5.99 -8.99
C GLU A 92 9.65 -4.59 -8.40
N ARG A 93 8.68 -3.69 -8.51
CA ARG A 93 8.76 -2.33 -7.98
C ARG A 93 8.39 -2.23 -6.52
N LEU A 94 7.80 -3.27 -5.98
CA LEU A 94 7.42 -3.34 -4.58
C LEU A 94 8.54 -4.03 -3.77
#